data_728d08e39880d2d8bfbe64f609cb86f0
#
_entry.id   728d08e39880d2d8bfbe64f609cb86f0
#
_cell.length_a   1.000
_cell.length_b   1.000
_cell.length_c   1.000
_cell.angle_alpha   90.00
_cell.angle_beta   90.00
_cell.angle_gamma   90.00
#
_symmetry.space_group_name_H-M   'P 1'
#
loop_
_entity.id
_entity.type
_entity.pdbx_description
1 polymer ?
#
loop_
_entity_poly.entity_id
_entity_poly.type
_entity_poly.pdbx_seq_one_letter_code
_entity_poly.pdbx_strand_id
1 'polypeptide(L)'
;EQDNQVVFCAEDYFVKTDDSQGNEIAWIIPNAQKNRMEPIRLTLQSGASTEIDSPHEGEEFGYVLSGRILIHLGDECYKAKKGESFYYPASCNHYLENPGKIPAVILWISSPPYF
;
A
#
# COMPACT_ATOMS: atom_id res chain seq x y z
N GLU A 1 19.77 15.44 -15.38
CA GLU A 1 19.18 15.35 -15.64
C GLU A 1 18.20 15.42 -15.46
N GLN A 2 17.98 15.50 -15.56
CA GLN A 2 16.99 15.55 -15.41
C GLN A 2 15.91 14.96 -15.58
N ASP A 3 15.35 14.56 -14.74
CA ASP A 3 14.22 13.78 -15.01
C ASP A 3 12.99 14.58 -14.68
N ASN A 4 12.31 15.06 -15.69
CA ASN A 4 11.16 15.94 -15.52
C ASN A 4 9.86 15.24 -15.81
N GLN A 5 9.86 13.90 -15.75
CA GLN A 5 8.65 13.17 -16.02
C GLN A 5 7.62 13.40 -14.92
N VAL A 6 6.40 13.73 -15.30
CA VAL A 6 5.32 14.04 -14.37
C VAL A 6 4.20 13.01 -14.45
N VAL A 7 3.95 12.46 -15.64
CA VAL A 7 2.89 11.48 -15.85
C VAL A 7 3.49 10.12 -16.13
N PHE A 8 2.99 9.11 -15.46
CA PHE A 8 3.50 7.75 -15.56
C PHE A 8 2.37 6.81 -15.96
N CYS A 9 2.64 5.87 -16.84
CA CYS A 9 1.66 4.88 -17.27
C CYS A 9 2.10 3.49 -16.83
N ALA A 10 1.27 2.49 -17.11
CA ALA A 10 1.53 1.13 -16.66
C ALA A 10 2.90 0.61 -17.08
N GLU A 11 3.38 1.03 -18.26
CA GLU A 11 4.68 0.59 -18.76
C GLU A 11 5.84 1.14 -17.94
N ASP A 12 5.61 2.22 -17.20
CA ASP A 12 6.64 2.82 -16.37
C ASP A 12 6.71 2.18 -14.98
N TYR A 13 5.67 1.45 -14.58
CA TYR A 13 5.55 0.95 -13.21
C TYR A 13 6.54 -0.19 -12.98
N PHE A 14 7.05 -0.27 -11.76
CA PHE A 14 7.79 -1.44 -11.31
C PHE A 14 6.81 -2.32 -10.54
N VAL A 15 6.70 -3.58 -10.96
CA VAL A 15 5.72 -4.51 -10.38
C VAL A 15 6.45 -5.69 -9.79
N LYS A 16 6.07 -6.05 -8.56
CA LYS A 16 6.62 -7.21 -7.88
C LYS A 16 5.46 -8.05 -7.34
N THR A 17 5.53 -9.36 -7.55
CA THR A 17 4.54 -10.30 -7.04
C THR A 17 5.21 -11.20 -6.02
N ASP A 18 4.56 -11.38 -4.85
CA ASP A 18 5.13 -12.28 -3.86
C ASP A 18 4.74 -13.73 -4.19
N ASP A 19 5.69 -14.65 -3.96
CA ASP A 19 5.50 -16.05 -4.35
C ASP A 19 4.62 -16.82 -3.39
N SER A 20 4.47 -16.37 -2.15
CA SER A 20 3.76 -17.15 -1.14
C SER A 20 2.26 -16.93 -1.19
N GLN A 21 1.81 -15.70 -1.40
CA GLN A 21 0.39 -15.38 -1.39
C GLN A 21 -0.12 -14.83 -2.72
N GLY A 22 0.79 -14.48 -3.63
CA GLY A 22 0.40 -13.92 -4.92
C GLY A 22 -0.03 -12.47 -4.86
N ASN A 23 0.33 -11.77 -3.78
CA ASN A 23 0.05 -10.34 -3.68
C ASN A 23 0.93 -9.58 -4.64
N GLU A 24 0.44 -8.44 -5.12
CA GLU A 24 1.18 -7.65 -6.11
C GLU A 24 1.36 -6.23 -5.60
N ILE A 25 2.58 -5.73 -5.70
CA ILE A 25 2.88 -4.33 -5.44
C ILE A 25 3.31 -3.69 -6.74
N ALA A 26 2.68 -2.59 -7.11
CA ALA A 26 3.09 -1.79 -8.25
C ALA A 26 3.54 -0.43 -7.75
N TRP A 27 4.82 -0.10 -7.99
CA TRP A 27 5.33 1.25 -7.71
C TRP A 27 4.91 2.12 -8.87
N ILE A 28 3.85 2.89 -8.67
CA ILE A 28 3.25 3.71 -9.73
C ILE A 28 3.98 5.02 -9.94
N ILE A 29 4.88 5.37 -9.00
CA ILE A 29 5.86 6.42 -9.19
C ILE A 29 7.22 5.75 -9.00
N PRO A 30 7.90 5.37 -10.10
CA PRO A 30 9.18 4.66 -9.99
C PRO A 30 10.24 5.55 -9.33
N ASN A 31 11.16 4.92 -8.61
CA ASN A 31 12.27 5.61 -7.94
C ASN A 31 11.81 6.65 -6.93
N ALA A 32 10.67 6.39 -6.29
CA ALA A 32 10.08 7.34 -5.34
C ALA A 32 10.90 7.48 -4.05
N GLN A 33 11.92 6.66 -3.86
CA GLN A 33 12.76 6.73 -2.65
C GLN A 33 13.43 8.10 -2.48
N LYS A 34 13.59 8.84 -3.58
CA LYS A 34 14.16 10.19 -3.54
C LYS A 34 13.12 11.26 -3.26
N ASN A 35 11.85 10.89 -3.25
CA ASN A 35 10.76 11.84 -3.07
C ASN A 35 10.35 11.90 -1.61
N ARG A 36 9.41 12.78 -1.30
CA ARG A 36 8.91 12.89 0.06
C ARG A 36 7.77 11.91 0.34
N MET A 37 7.23 11.30 -0.70
CA MET A 37 6.18 10.29 -0.55
C MET A 37 6.38 9.19 -1.57
N GLU A 38 5.89 8.02 -1.22
CA GLU A 38 6.03 6.85 -2.07
C GLU A 38 4.65 6.20 -2.23
N PRO A 39 3.97 6.40 -3.36
CA PRO A 39 2.69 5.73 -3.61
C PRO A 39 2.90 4.37 -4.26
N ILE A 40 2.11 3.40 -3.82
CA ILE A 40 2.05 2.10 -4.46
C ILE A 40 0.59 1.72 -4.69
N ARG A 41 0.38 0.83 -5.65
CA ARG A 41 -0.90 0.16 -5.79
C ARG A 41 -0.68 -1.27 -5.35
N LEU A 42 -1.39 -1.66 -4.28
CA LEU A 42 -1.27 -2.98 -3.69
C LEU A 42 -2.49 -3.80 -4.05
N THR A 43 -2.27 -5.03 -4.53
CA THR A 43 -3.35 -5.99 -4.74
C THR A 43 -3.17 -7.12 -3.76
N LEU A 44 -4.10 -7.26 -2.82
CA LEU A 44 -4.10 -8.34 -1.84
C LEU A 44 -5.08 -9.42 -2.28
N GLN A 45 -4.59 -10.64 -2.41
CA GLN A 45 -5.44 -11.77 -2.74
C GLN A 45 -6.39 -12.08 -1.59
N SER A 46 -7.45 -12.81 -1.89
CA SER A 46 -8.42 -13.22 -0.89
C SER A 46 -7.72 -13.92 0.27
N GLY A 47 -7.97 -13.48 1.50
CA GLY A 47 -7.40 -14.09 2.69
C GLY A 47 -5.95 -13.75 2.95
N ALA A 48 -5.32 -12.95 2.09
CA ALA A 48 -3.90 -12.61 2.23
C ALA A 48 -3.69 -11.36 3.06
N SER A 49 -2.46 -11.15 3.48
CA SER A 49 -2.09 -9.96 4.23
C SER A 49 -0.71 -9.49 3.80
N THR A 50 -0.40 -8.24 4.11
CA THR A 50 0.96 -7.74 3.98
C THR A 50 1.78 -8.26 5.16
N GLU A 51 3.10 -8.10 5.06
CA GLU A 51 3.95 -8.38 6.20
C GLU A 51 3.69 -7.33 7.28
N ILE A 52 4.01 -7.72 8.52
CA ILE A 52 3.83 -6.79 9.64
C ILE A 52 5.01 -5.83 9.63
N ASP A 53 4.71 -4.54 9.49
CA ASP A 53 5.73 -3.50 9.54
C ASP A 53 5.91 -3.02 10.96
N SER A 54 7.17 -2.88 11.37
CA SER A 54 7.50 -2.30 12.67
C SER A 54 7.25 -0.79 12.64
N PRO A 55 7.14 -0.16 13.82
CA PRO A 55 7.00 1.30 13.86
C PRO A 55 8.16 1.98 13.14
N HIS A 56 7.85 3.04 12.41
CA HIS A 56 8.87 3.82 11.71
C HIS A 56 8.41 5.27 11.65
N GLU A 57 9.34 6.14 11.25
CA GLU A 57 9.03 7.54 11.11
C GLU A 57 8.03 7.74 9.98
N GLY A 58 7.08 8.68 10.17
CA GLY A 58 6.21 9.10 9.11
C GLY A 58 4.78 8.67 9.29
N GLU A 59 4.05 8.76 8.20
CA GLU A 59 2.63 8.51 8.17
C GLU A 59 2.26 7.81 6.89
N GLU A 60 1.10 7.14 6.90
CA GLU A 60 0.64 6.42 5.73
C GLU A 60 -0.83 6.77 5.47
N PHE A 61 -1.16 6.84 4.20
CA PHE A 61 -2.50 7.09 3.70
C PHE A 61 -2.88 5.98 2.74
N GLY A 62 -4.14 5.57 2.76
CA GLY A 62 -4.61 4.62 1.76
C GLY A 62 -6.01 4.93 1.30
N TYR A 63 -6.32 4.43 0.11
CA TYR A 63 -7.64 4.56 -0.48
C TYR A 63 -8.00 3.22 -1.12
N VAL A 64 -9.15 2.65 -0.73
CA VAL A 64 -9.56 1.33 -1.23
C VAL A 64 -10.21 1.50 -2.59
N LEU A 65 -9.55 1.01 -3.63
CA LEU A 65 -10.04 1.11 -5.01
C LEU A 65 -11.05 0.02 -5.31
N SER A 66 -10.88 -1.18 -4.74
CA SER A 66 -11.86 -2.25 -4.87
C SER A 66 -11.69 -3.24 -3.74
N GLY A 67 -12.75 -3.98 -3.44
CA GLY A 67 -12.74 -4.95 -2.36
C GLY A 67 -12.86 -4.30 -1.00
N ARG A 68 -12.33 -4.97 0.02
CA ARG A 68 -12.35 -4.46 1.39
C ARG A 68 -11.12 -5.00 2.13
N ILE A 69 -10.71 -4.28 3.16
CA ILE A 69 -9.53 -4.64 3.93
C ILE A 69 -9.77 -4.42 5.42
N LEU A 70 -8.92 -5.07 6.21
CA LEU A 70 -8.74 -4.75 7.62
C LEU A 70 -7.40 -4.06 7.77
N ILE A 71 -7.38 -2.98 8.53
CA ILE A 71 -6.16 -2.26 8.85
C ILE A 71 -5.83 -2.57 10.30
N HIS A 72 -4.69 -3.20 10.52
CA HIS A 72 -4.24 -3.57 11.85
C HIS A 72 -3.20 -2.57 12.33
N LEU A 73 -3.49 -1.90 13.44
CA LEU A 73 -2.62 -0.88 14.05
C LEU A 73 -2.41 -1.28 15.51
N GLY A 74 -1.27 -1.91 15.82
CA GLY A 74 -1.04 -2.46 17.14
C GLY A 74 -2.11 -3.49 17.46
N ASP A 75 -2.84 -3.27 18.54
CA ASP A 75 -3.92 -4.17 18.98
C ASP A 75 -5.27 -3.79 18.39
N GLU A 76 -5.35 -2.72 17.61
CA GLU A 76 -6.60 -2.23 17.04
C GLU A 76 -6.77 -2.74 15.63
N CYS A 77 -8.02 -2.88 15.20
CA CYS A 77 -8.34 -3.36 13.87
C CYS A 77 -9.49 -2.53 13.31
N TYR A 78 -9.32 -2.01 12.09
CA TYR A 78 -10.29 -1.14 11.46
C TYR A 78 -10.69 -1.71 10.10
N LYS A 79 -11.92 -1.47 9.68
CA LYS A 79 -12.44 -1.94 8.39
C LYS A 79 -12.52 -0.80 7.40
N ALA A 80 -12.15 -1.06 6.16
CA ALA A 80 -12.34 -0.12 5.06
C ALA A 80 -12.76 -0.88 3.82
N LYS A 81 -13.69 -0.31 3.06
CA LYS A 81 -14.19 -0.93 1.84
C LYS A 81 -14.04 0.06 0.68
N LYS A 82 -14.36 -0.42 -0.51
CA LYS A 82 -14.25 0.37 -1.75
C LYS A 82 -14.79 1.78 -1.54
N GLY A 83 -13.98 2.76 -1.92
CA GLY A 83 -14.35 4.17 -1.83
C GLY A 83 -14.01 4.81 -0.51
N GLU A 84 -13.47 4.05 0.45
CA GLU A 84 -13.10 4.60 1.75
C GLU A 84 -11.60 4.75 1.85
N SER A 85 -11.17 5.71 2.65
CA SER A 85 -9.75 6.02 2.84
C SER A 85 -9.37 5.79 4.29
N PHE A 86 -8.04 5.65 4.51
CA PHE A 86 -7.52 5.51 5.87
C PHE A 86 -6.22 6.29 5.99
N TYR A 87 -5.90 6.63 7.22
CA TYR A 87 -4.70 7.38 7.53
C TYR A 87 -4.23 7.01 8.93
N TYR A 88 -2.93 6.88 9.12
CA TYR A 88 -2.37 6.69 10.45
C TYR A 88 -0.91 7.11 10.48
N PRO A 89 -0.43 7.63 11.63
CA PRO A 89 1.01 7.75 11.85
C PRO A 89 1.57 6.35 12.07
N ALA A 90 2.76 6.09 11.52
CA ALA A 90 3.32 4.74 11.56
C ALA A 90 4.04 4.48 12.89
N SER A 91 3.37 4.76 14.00
CA SER A 91 3.95 4.73 15.34
C SER A 91 3.77 3.41 16.07
N CYS A 92 3.11 2.44 15.44
CA CYS A 92 2.93 1.10 16.00
C CYS A 92 3.09 0.07 14.89
N ASN A 93 3.13 -1.21 15.26
CA ASN A 93 3.14 -2.29 14.27
C ASN A 93 1.88 -2.17 13.42
N HIS A 94 2.01 -2.39 12.12
CA HIS A 94 0.86 -2.22 11.23
C HIS A 94 0.94 -3.15 10.04
N TYR A 95 -0.23 -3.55 9.54
CA TYR A 95 -0.34 -4.33 8.32
C TYR A 95 -1.78 -4.30 7.82
N LEU A 96 -1.96 -4.68 6.55
CA LEU A 96 -3.26 -4.74 5.90
C LEU A 96 -3.60 -6.20 5.62
N GLU A 97 -4.89 -6.53 5.73
CA GLU A 97 -5.38 -7.88 5.49
C GLU A 97 -6.63 -7.82 4.64
N ASN A 98 -6.77 -8.77 3.72
CA ASN A 98 -7.99 -8.90 2.91
C ASN A 98 -8.84 -10.02 3.47
N PRO A 99 -9.91 -9.72 4.22
CA PRO A 99 -10.77 -10.76 4.79
C PRO A 99 -11.83 -11.26 3.83
N GLY A 100 -11.91 -10.67 2.63
CA GLY A 100 -12.96 -10.96 1.68
C GLY A 100 -12.63 -12.11 0.75
N LYS A 101 -13.51 -12.33 -0.22
CA LYS A 101 -13.39 -13.44 -1.15
C LYS A 101 -12.93 -13.01 -2.54
N ILE A 102 -12.75 -11.70 -2.75
CA ILE A 102 -12.22 -11.17 -4.00
C ILE A 102 -10.94 -10.39 -3.69
N PRO A 103 -10.06 -10.19 -4.67
CA PRO A 103 -8.88 -9.37 -4.44
C PRO A 103 -9.26 -7.97 -4.01
N ALA A 104 -8.44 -7.38 -3.14
CA ALA A 104 -8.60 -5.98 -2.72
C ALA A 104 -7.49 -5.18 -3.35
N VAL A 105 -7.82 -4.00 -3.87
CA VAL A 105 -6.85 -3.12 -4.51
C VAL A 105 -6.84 -1.80 -3.76
N ILE A 106 -5.65 -1.40 -3.34
CA ILE A 106 -5.46 -0.22 -2.48
C ILE A 106 -4.41 0.70 -3.10
N LEU A 107 -4.71 1.98 -3.15
CA LEU A 107 -3.70 3.01 -3.35
C LEU A 107 -3.15 3.34 -1.96
N TRP A 108 -1.84 3.13 -1.77
CA TRP A 108 -1.23 3.24 -0.43
C TRP A 108 0.01 4.12 -0.55
N ILE A 109 0.09 5.13 0.30
CA ILE A 109 1.15 6.13 0.23
C ILE A 109 1.85 6.22 1.57
N SER A 110 3.17 6.13 1.55
CA SER A 110 3.99 6.34 2.74
C SER A 110 4.79 7.63 2.58
N SER A 111 4.87 8.43 3.62
CA SER A 111 5.67 9.65 3.67
C SER A 111 6.40 9.69 5.01
N PRO A 112 7.74 9.61 5.02
CA PRO A 112 8.64 9.41 3.87
C PRO A 112 8.52 8.03 3.26
N PRO A 113 9.19 7.79 2.13
CA PRO A 113 9.16 6.48 1.49
C PRO A 113 9.56 5.36 2.42
N TYR A 114 8.86 4.24 2.33
CA TYR A 114 9.09 3.09 3.21
C TYR A 114 8.96 1.77 2.47
N PHE A 115 8.14 1.73 1.42
CA PHE A 115 7.88 0.48 0.71
C PHE A 115 9.11 0.08 -0.15
#